data_f076901a1bbde2c12b133ced8ab1827b
#
_entry.id   f076901a1bbde2c12b133ced8ab1827b
#
_cell.length_a   1.000
_cell.length_b   1.000
_cell.length_c   1.000
_cell.angle_alpha   90.00
_cell.angle_beta   90.00
_cell.angle_gamma   90.00
#
_symmetry.space_group_name_H-M   'P 1'
#
loop_
_entity.id
_entity.type
_entity.pdbx_description
1 polymer ?
#
loop_
_entity_poly.entity_id
_entity_poly.type
_entity_poly.pdbx_seq_one_letter_code
_entity_poly.pdbx_strand_id
1 'polypeptide(L)'
;RRAALVVAVLGGLAGSLVFGMASGLGGLIFGRILQGAAVALCTGASSAALRELLPRNPEWASRLTLLASASGVAAGPVLGGALGVFPRPDLTPFLLLGFALLLVLVPLWVLHARPALDPAPGAAAVKALRPRRLGPVADARVQFRRAAAIGFLSFALFGFGLSLAPRYFADLFGITSMLGIGTLAALTLMASAAAQLLGRSHRGLLPVALMVMATGIVLIAVAGSVRSLPLLIAASLLAGAGQGTAFRTAFNDVALAVEPSQHSQVISTVYVVTYLGSAVPVLCLGLVAGLIGLPAAVAWFAGIIAAGCLAVAISVLAHRRPAAA
;
A
#
# COMPACT_ATOMS: atom_id res chain seq x y z
N ARG A 1 -9.38 -21.73 -3.54
CA ARG A 1 -8.30 -20.77 -3.24
C ARG A 1 -7.06 -21.03 -4.10
N ARG A 2 -6.60 -22.27 -4.23
CA ARG A 2 -5.40 -22.66 -4.99
C ARG A 2 -5.40 -22.12 -6.42
N ALA A 3 -6.50 -22.31 -7.17
CA ALA A 3 -6.60 -21.80 -8.55
C ALA A 3 -6.39 -20.26 -8.63
N ALA A 4 -6.97 -19.50 -7.68
CA ALA A 4 -6.79 -18.07 -7.63
C ALA A 4 -5.34 -17.67 -7.34
N LEU A 5 -4.65 -18.38 -6.43
CA LEU A 5 -3.23 -18.16 -6.14
C LEU A 5 -2.34 -18.50 -7.34
N VAL A 6 -2.61 -19.59 -8.05
CA VAL A 6 -1.87 -19.96 -9.27
C VAL A 6 -2.05 -18.89 -10.36
N VAL A 7 -3.30 -18.45 -10.59
CA VAL A 7 -3.59 -17.38 -11.56
C VAL A 7 -2.90 -16.07 -11.15
N ALA A 8 -2.90 -15.74 -9.85
CA ALA A 8 -2.20 -14.56 -9.35
C ALA A 8 -0.69 -14.63 -9.58
N VAL A 9 -0.06 -15.78 -9.31
CA VAL A 9 1.39 -15.98 -9.52
C VAL A 9 1.74 -15.91 -11.00
N LEU A 10 0.97 -16.58 -11.86
CA LEU A 10 1.19 -16.53 -13.32
C LEU A 10 0.94 -15.13 -13.89
N GLY A 11 -0.10 -14.44 -13.42
CA GLY A 11 -0.36 -13.04 -13.80
C GLY A 11 0.75 -12.08 -13.34
N GLY A 12 1.28 -12.29 -12.13
CA GLY A 12 2.42 -11.54 -11.60
C GLY A 12 3.70 -11.79 -12.39
N LEU A 13 3.97 -13.05 -12.76
CA LEU A 13 5.08 -13.44 -13.63
C LEU A 13 4.97 -12.76 -15.00
N ALA A 14 3.82 -12.93 -15.66
CA ALA A 14 3.59 -12.32 -16.98
C ALA A 14 3.71 -10.78 -16.90
N GLY A 15 3.11 -10.16 -15.89
CA GLY A 15 3.21 -8.71 -15.67
C GLY A 15 4.63 -8.22 -15.44
N SER A 16 5.42 -8.98 -14.69
CA SER A 16 6.84 -8.64 -14.43
C SER A 16 7.69 -8.76 -15.68
N LEU A 17 7.50 -9.80 -16.48
CA LEU A 17 8.21 -9.97 -17.75
C LEU A 17 7.83 -8.88 -18.76
N VAL A 18 6.52 -8.62 -18.94
CA VAL A 18 6.04 -7.56 -19.83
C VAL A 18 6.59 -6.20 -19.41
N PHE A 19 6.59 -5.90 -18.12
CA PHE A 19 7.09 -4.63 -17.60
C PHE A 19 8.60 -4.48 -17.78
N GLY A 20 9.38 -5.53 -17.44
CA GLY A 20 10.84 -5.51 -17.55
C GLY A 20 11.36 -5.51 -19.00
N MET A 21 10.55 -6.00 -19.95
CA MET A 21 10.90 -6.04 -21.39
C MET A 21 10.23 -4.91 -22.19
N ALA A 22 9.49 -4.02 -21.52
CA ALA A 22 8.74 -2.98 -22.19
C ALA A 22 9.67 -1.93 -22.84
N SER A 23 9.54 -1.72 -24.14
CA SER A 23 10.24 -0.70 -24.89
C SER A 23 9.47 0.62 -25.03
N GLY A 24 8.23 0.70 -24.49
CA GLY A 24 7.38 1.87 -24.60
C GLY A 24 6.29 1.91 -23.55
N LEU A 25 5.60 3.06 -23.47
CA LEU A 25 4.59 3.35 -22.44
C LEU A 25 3.45 2.31 -22.40
N GLY A 26 3.00 1.81 -23.57
CA GLY A 26 1.94 0.79 -23.63
C GLY A 26 2.31 -0.51 -22.92
N GLY A 27 3.53 -0.99 -23.09
CA GLY A 27 4.05 -2.18 -22.40
C GLY A 27 4.16 -1.96 -20.89
N LEU A 28 4.63 -0.78 -20.46
CA LEU A 28 4.70 -0.43 -19.04
C LEU A 28 3.30 -0.39 -18.39
N ILE A 29 2.33 0.24 -19.06
CA ILE A 29 0.94 0.30 -18.56
C ILE A 29 0.35 -1.10 -18.47
N PHE A 30 0.48 -1.91 -19.54
CA PHE A 30 -0.08 -3.26 -19.57
C PHE A 30 0.56 -4.16 -18.51
N GLY A 31 1.89 -4.10 -18.35
CA GLY A 31 2.60 -4.80 -17.28
C GLY A 31 2.10 -4.42 -15.89
N ARG A 32 1.84 -3.13 -15.64
CA ARG A 32 1.28 -2.65 -14.35
C ARG A 32 -0.16 -3.12 -14.12
N ILE A 33 -0.98 -3.19 -15.15
CA ILE A 33 -2.35 -3.73 -15.05
C ILE A 33 -2.30 -5.21 -14.62
N LEU A 34 -1.44 -6.01 -15.26
CA LEU A 34 -1.27 -7.42 -14.91
C LEU A 34 -0.73 -7.60 -13.48
N GLN A 35 0.30 -6.83 -13.09
CA GLN A 35 0.84 -6.86 -11.73
C GLN A 35 -0.22 -6.47 -10.70
N GLY A 36 -0.98 -5.40 -10.95
CA GLY A 36 -2.05 -4.96 -10.06
C GLY A 36 -3.16 -6.00 -9.88
N ALA A 37 -3.60 -6.62 -10.97
CA ALA A 37 -4.57 -7.71 -10.93
C ALA A 37 -4.03 -8.94 -10.16
N ALA A 38 -2.75 -9.28 -10.37
CA ALA A 38 -2.08 -10.37 -9.66
C ALA A 38 -2.00 -10.11 -8.15
N VAL A 39 -1.60 -8.90 -7.74
CA VAL A 39 -1.55 -8.49 -6.33
C VAL A 39 -2.92 -8.54 -5.68
N ALA A 40 -3.96 -8.03 -6.34
CA ALA A 40 -5.33 -8.06 -5.84
C ALA A 40 -5.84 -9.50 -5.60
N LEU A 41 -5.63 -10.40 -6.57
CA LEU A 41 -5.98 -11.81 -6.45
C LEU A 41 -5.16 -12.52 -5.37
N CYS A 42 -3.85 -12.26 -5.32
CA CYS A 42 -2.95 -12.87 -4.34
C CYS A 42 -3.34 -12.46 -2.92
N THR A 43 -3.52 -11.17 -2.66
CA THR A 43 -3.86 -10.64 -1.33
C THR A 43 -5.19 -11.21 -0.82
N GLY A 44 -6.21 -11.22 -1.67
CA GLY A 44 -7.52 -11.78 -1.33
C GLY A 44 -7.50 -13.28 -1.07
N ALA A 45 -6.85 -14.05 -1.95
CA ALA A 45 -6.80 -15.49 -1.85
C ALA A 45 -5.90 -15.98 -0.70
N SER A 46 -4.73 -15.36 -0.50
CA SER A 46 -3.78 -15.74 0.54
C SER A 46 -4.30 -15.42 1.95
N SER A 47 -4.89 -14.24 2.15
CA SER A 47 -5.47 -13.89 3.44
C SER A 47 -6.62 -14.82 3.86
N ALA A 48 -7.47 -15.18 2.88
CA ALA A 48 -8.54 -16.13 3.13
C ALA A 48 -8.01 -17.56 3.38
N ALA A 49 -7.02 -18.02 2.58
CA ALA A 49 -6.39 -19.30 2.78
C ALA A 49 -5.72 -19.40 4.15
N LEU A 50 -5.05 -18.37 4.60
CA LEU A 50 -4.37 -18.33 5.88
C LEU A 50 -5.35 -18.42 7.06
N ARG A 51 -6.52 -17.77 6.96
CA ARG A 51 -7.60 -17.91 7.97
C ARG A 51 -8.18 -19.32 8.00
N GLU A 52 -8.32 -19.96 6.85
CA GLU A 52 -8.81 -21.35 6.75
C GLU A 52 -7.80 -22.38 7.29
N LEU A 53 -6.49 -22.10 7.14
CA LEU A 53 -5.42 -22.95 7.66
C LEU A 53 -5.17 -22.77 9.16
N LEU A 54 -5.48 -21.59 9.71
CA LEU A 54 -5.29 -21.23 11.12
C LEU A 54 -6.62 -20.93 11.84
N PRO A 55 -7.60 -21.84 11.84
CA PRO A 55 -8.93 -21.57 12.38
C PRO A 55 -8.92 -21.32 13.91
N ARG A 56 -7.94 -21.89 14.61
CA ARG A 56 -7.78 -21.73 16.07
C ARG A 56 -7.09 -20.42 16.46
N ASN A 57 -6.44 -19.74 15.51
CA ASN A 57 -5.66 -18.52 15.76
C ASN A 57 -5.87 -17.47 14.66
N PRO A 58 -7.09 -16.89 14.52
CA PRO A 58 -7.39 -15.91 13.47
C PRO A 58 -6.55 -14.63 13.59
N GLU A 59 -6.11 -14.28 14.81
CA GLU A 59 -5.21 -13.15 15.04
C GLU A 59 -3.84 -13.37 14.40
N TRP A 60 -3.29 -14.60 14.49
CA TRP A 60 -2.03 -14.97 13.85
C TRP A 60 -2.15 -14.91 12.32
N ALA A 61 -3.26 -15.37 11.75
CA ALA A 61 -3.50 -15.25 10.32
C ALA A 61 -3.47 -13.80 9.85
N SER A 62 -4.12 -12.91 10.61
CA SER A 62 -4.11 -11.48 10.32
C SER A 62 -2.72 -10.86 10.47
N ARG A 63 -1.99 -11.21 11.54
CA ARG A 63 -0.62 -10.73 11.79
C ARG A 63 0.35 -11.18 10.68
N LEU A 64 0.31 -12.44 10.27
CA LEU A 64 1.14 -12.96 9.19
C LEU A 64 0.84 -12.28 7.84
N THR A 65 -0.44 -12.03 7.55
CA THR A 65 -0.83 -11.28 6.34
C THR A 65 -0.25 -9.86 6.35
N LEU A 66 -0.37 -9.17 7.49
CA LEU A 66 0.19 -7.81 7.66
C LEU A 66 1.72 -7.81 7.57
N LEU A 67 2.38 -8.76 8.24
CA LEU A 67 3.84 -8.91 8.20
C LEU A 67 4.34 -9.13 6.78
N ALA A 68 3.76 -10.09 6.06
CA ALA A 68 4.15 -10.40 4.68
C ALA A 68 3.94 -9.21 3.75
N SER A 69 2.78 -8.53 3.86
CA SER A 69 2.47 -7.37 3.04
C SER A 69 3.39 -6.18 3.37
N ALA A 70 3.50 -5.82 4.64
CA ALA A 70 4.29 -4.66 5.06
C ALA A 70 5.79 -4.85 4.80
N SER A 71 6.34 -6.04 5.09
CA SER A 71 7.75 -6.34 4.82
C SER A 71 8.06 -6.37 3.32
N GLY A 72 7.16 -6.93 2.49
CA GLY A 72 7.33 -6.92 1.04
C GLY A 72 7.34 -5.51 0.45
N VAL A 73 6.41 -4.66 0.88
CA VAL A 73 6.32 -3.26 0.44
C VAL A 73 7.55 -2.46 0.91
N ALA A 74 8.02 -2.67 2.14
CA ALA A 74 9.17 -1.97 2.68
C ALA A 74 10.51 -2.46 2.09
N ALA A 75 10.65 -3.77 1.87
CA ALA A 75 11.86 -4.37 1.30
C ALA A 75 12.01 -4.13 -0.21
N GLY A 76 10.89 -3.98 -0.93
CA GLY A 76 10.87 -3.85 -2.38
C GLY A 76 11.83 -2.79 -2.94
N PRO A 77 11.76 -1.52 -2.52
CA PRO A 77 12.65 -0.47 -3.01
C PRO A 77 14.12 -0.70 -2.66
N VAL A 78 14.41 -1.25 -1.46
CA VAL A 78 15.79 -1.56 -1.04
C VAL A 78 16.37 -2.69 -1.89
N LEU A 79 15.60 -3.77 -2.08
CA LEU A 79 16.01 -4.88 -2.94
C LEU A 79 16.16 -4.44 -4.40
N GLY A 80 15.21 -3.65 -4.92
CA GLY A 80 15.30 -3.09 -6.26
C GLY A 80 16.54 -2.22 -6.45
N GLY A 81 16.84 -1.38 -5.45
CA GLY A 81 18.05 -0.56 -5.45
C GLY A 81 19.35 -1.38 -5.34
N ALA A 82 19.36 -2.42 -4.50
CA ALA A 82 20.51 -3.34 -4.37
C ALA A 82 20.75 -4.12 -5.66
N LEU A 83 19.69 -4.51 -6.38
CA LEU A 83 19.79 -5.20 -7.66
C LEU A 83 20.21 -4.28 -8.82
N GLY A 84 20.18 -2.97 -8.61
CA GLY A 84 20.63 -1.97 -9.56
C GLY A 84 22.12 -2.01 -9.89
N VAL A 85 22.93 -2.77 -9.14
CA VAL A 85 24.38 -3.00 -9.42
C VAL A 85 24.60 -4.00 -10.56
N PHE A 86 23.60 -4.77 -10.95
CA PHE A 86 23.71 -5.75 -12.03
C PHE A 86 23.65 -5.09 -13.41
N PRO A 87 24.21 -5.75 -14.46
CA PRO A 87 24.38 -5.17 -15.79
C PRO A 87 23.12 -4.68 -16.51
N ARG A 88 21.94 -5.11 -16.09
CA ARG A 88 20.64 -4.66 -16.62
C ARG A 88 19.72 -4.28 -15.46
N PRO A 89 19.91 -3.10 -14.86
CA PRO A 89 19.14 -2.69 -13.67
C PRO A 89 17.65 -2.51 -13.95
N ASP A 90 17.28 -2.30 -15.19
CA ASP A 90 15.90 -2.22 -15.71
C ASP A 90 15.20 -3.58 -15.81
N LEU A 91 15.94 -4.66 -16.06
CA LEU A 91 15.38 -6.01 -16.28
C LEU A 91 15.65 -6.97 -15.11
N THR A 92 16.85 -6.92 -14.53
CA THR A 92 17.29 -7.89 -13.51
C THR A 92 16.33 -8.04 -12.32
N PRO A 93 15.77 -6.97 -11.72
CA PRO A 93 14.83 -7.10 -10.62
C PRO A 93 13.55 -7.87 -11.00
N PHE A 94 13.07 -7.67 -12.23
CA PHE A 94 11.87 -8.34 -12.73
C PHE A 94 12.10 -9.80 -13.07
N LEU A 95 13.27 -10.16 -13.58
CA LEU A 95 13.65 -11.56 -13.82
C LEU A 95 13.80 -12.33 -12.50
N LEU A 96 14.44 -11.72 -11.50
CA LEU A 96 14.56 -12.32 -10.16
C LEU A 96 13.22 -12.46 -9.46
N LEU A 97 12.35 -11.46 -9.58
CA LEU A 97 10.97 -11.57 -9.09
C LEU A 97 10.22 -12.68 -9.83
N GLY A 98 10.35 -12.75 -11.15
CA GLY A 98 9.76 -13.82 -11.96
C GLY A 98 10.23 -15.21 -11.52
N PHE A 99 11.54 -15.37 -11.29
CA PHE A 99 12.09 -16.61 -10.75
C PHE A 99 11.55 -16.96 -9.36
N ALA A 100 11.49 -15.99 -8.45
CA ALA A 100 10.90 -16.18 -7.13
C ALA A 100 9.41 -16.59 -7.21
N LEU A 101 8.65 -15.99 -8.13
CA LEU A 101 7.26 -16.37 -8.36
C LEU A 101 7.13 -17.80 -8.91
N LEU A 102 8.03 -18.25 -9.79
CA LEU A 102 8.07 -19.62 -10.26
C LEU A 102 8.36 -20.60 -9.11
N LEU A 103 9.29 -20.25 -8.21
CA LEU A 103 9.56 -21.05 -7.01
C LEU A 103 8.34 -21.18 -6.11
N VAL A 104 7.51 -20.17 -5.99
CA VAL A 104 6.26 -20.21 -5.22
C VAL A 104 5.23 -21.17 -5.83
N LEU A 105 5.27 -21.43 -7.13
CA LEU A 105 4.38 -22.43 -7.76
C LEU A 105 4.65 -23.83 -7.24
N VAL A 106 5.90 -24.17 -6.93
CA VAL A 106 6.26 -25.52 -6.44
C VAL A 106 5.47 -25.91 -5.18
N PRO A 107 5.52 -25.15 -4.08
CA PRO A 107 4.72 -25.49 -2.90
C PRO A 107 3.21 -25.43 -3.16
N LEU A 108 2.73 -24.56 -4.05
CA LEU A 108 1.31 -24.53 -4.41
C LEU A 108 0.85 -25.83 -5.11
N TRP A 109 1.75 -26.53 -5.80
CA TRP A 109 1.47 -27.80 -6.47
C TRP A 109 1.73 -29.01 -5.55
N VAL A 110 2.82 -28.99 -4.78
CA VAL A 110 3.28 -30.13 -3.97
C VAL A 110 2.54 -30.23 -2.64
N LEU A 111 2.22 -29.08 -2.00
CA LEU A 111 1.48 -29.09 -0.75
C LEU A 111 0.04 -29.51 -0.99
N HIS A 112 -0.29 -30.74 -0.58
CA HIS A 112 -1.67 -31.22 -0.46
C HIS A 112 -2.31 -30.47 0.73
N ALA A 113 -2.62 -29.20 0.49
CA ALA A 113 -3.31 -28.39 1.48
C ALA A 113 -4.70 -28.97 1.72
N ARG A 114 -5.17 -28.81 2.95
CA ARG A 114 -6.48 -29.32 3.43
C ARG A 114 -7.61 -29.01 2.43
N PRO A 115 -8.72 -29.75 2.45
CA PRO A 115 -9.88 -29.58 1.52
C PRO A 115 -10.38 -28.14 1.32
N ALA A 116 -10.16 -27.27 2.32
CA ALA A 116 -10.45 -25.85 2.25
C ALA A 116 -9.74 -25.09 1.10
N LEU A 117 -8.62 -25.62 0.59
CA LEU A 117 -7.86 -25.05 -0.53
C LEU A 117 -8.20 -25.71 -1.86
N ASP A 118 -8.96 -26.78 -1.88
CA ASP A 118 -9.36 -27.46 -3.10
C ASP A 118 -10.27 -26.55 -3.94
N PRO A 119 -10.07 -26.54 -5.27
CA PRO A 119 -10.91 -25.73 -6.15
C PRO A 119 -12.33 -26.31 -6.16
N ALA A 120 -13.30 -25.42 -5.97
CA ALA A 120 -14.67 -25.77 -6.31
C ALA A 120 -14.75 -26.14 -7.80
N PRO A 121 -15.42 -27.24 -8.19
CA PRO A 121 -15.42 -27.70 -9.56
C PRO A 121 -16.11 -26.70 -10.53
N GLY A 122 -15.46 -26.47 -11.67
CA GLY A 122 -16.03 -25.82 -12.85
C GLY A 122 -16.62 -24.43 -12.64
N ALA A 123 -17.92 -24.29 -12.91
CA ALA A 123 -18.64 -23.00 -12.89
C ALA A 123 -18.61 -22.24 -11.55
N ALA A 124 -18.45 -22.95 -10.43
CA ALA A 124 -18.36 -22.33 -9.10
C ALA A 124 -17.04 -21.56 -8.91
N ALA A 125 -15.94 -22.02 -9.51
CA ALA A 125 -14.66 -21.31 -9.49
C ALA A 125 -14.74 -19.99 -10.27
N VAL A 126 -15.36 -20.01 -11.45
CA VAL A 126 -15.58 -18.80 -12.28
C VAL A 126 -16.51 -17.81 -11.58
N LYS A 127 -17.57 -18.30 -10.92
CA LYS A 127 -18.50 -17.46 -10.15
C LYS A 127 -17.81 -16.80 -8.94
N ALA A 128 -16.85 -17.49 -8.31
CA ALA A 128 -16.06 -16.96 -7.20
C ALA A 128 -15.08 -15.83 -7.62
N LEU A 129 -14.68 -15.80 -8.91
CA LEU A 129 -13.82 -14.76 -9.48
C LEU A 129 -14.60 -13.51 -9.92
N ARG A 130 -15.93 -13.57 -10.01
CA ARG A 130 -16.74 -12.40 -10.39
C ARG A 130 -16.69 -11.33 -9.30
N PRO A 131 -16.43 -10.06 -9.67
CA PRO A 131 -16.52 -8.95 -8.74
C PRO A 131 -17.95 -8.90 -8.14
N ARG A 132 -18.04 -8.88 -6.83
CA ARG A 132 -19.32 -8.63 -6.16
C ARG A 132 -19.63 -7.15 -6.22
N ARG A 133 -20.91 -6.80 -6.41
CA ARG A 133 -21.36 -5.40 -6.37
C ARG A 133 -21.02 -4.80 -5.01
N LEU A 134 -20.55 -3.56 -5.03
CA LEU A 134 -20.31 -2.78 -3.81
C LEU A 134 -21.67 -2.56 -3.13
N GLY A 135 -21.88 -3.15 -1.96
CA GLY A 135 -23.14 -3.03 -1.23
C GLY A 135 -23.17 -1.76 -0.36
N PRO A 136 -24.37 -1.29 -0.01
CA PRO A 136 -24.52 -0.15 0.89
C PRO A 136 -24.02 -0.50 2.29
N VAL A 137 -23.15 0.35 2.84
CA VAL A 137 -22.62 0.26 4.20
C VAL A 137 -23.48 1.16 5.11
N ALA A 138 -24.77 0.78 5.31
CA ALA A 138 -25.71 1.67 6.00
C ALA A 138 -25.29 1.96 7.47
N ASP A 139 -24.92 0.91 8.20
CA ASP A 139 -24.69 0.99 9.65
C ASP A 139 -23.27 1.44 10.02
N ALA A 140 -22.29 1.31 9.14
CA ALA A 140 -20.88 1.67 9.35
C ALA A 140 -20.41 2.84 8.46
N ARG A 141 -21.31 3.72 8.01
CA ARG A 141 -20.98 4.80 7.06
C ARG A 141 -19.87 5.72 7.55
N VAL A 142 -19.88 6.08 8.82
CA VAL A 142 -18.89 7.01 9.40
C VAL A 142 -17.51 6.35 9.42
N GLN A 143 -17.43 5.11 9.90
CA GLN A 143 -16.19 4.34 9.97
C GLN A 143 -15.65 4.06 8.56
N PHE A 144 -16.54 3.70 7.62
CA PHE A 144 -16.20 3.50 6.21
C PHE A 144 -15.61 4.77 5.58
N ARG A 145 -16.30 5.91 5.70
CA ARG A 145 -15.81 7.20 5.14
C ARG A 145 -14.47 7.61 5.73
N ARG A 146 -14.28 7.42 7.04
CA ARG A 146 -13.01 7.69 7.71
C ARG A 146 -11.91 6.76 7.20
N ALA A 147 -12.15 5.46 7.17
CA ALA A 147 -11.18 4.49 6.68
C ALA A 147 -10.82 4.73 5.19
N ALA A 148 -11.80 5.04 4.36
CA ALA A 148 -11.58 5.37 2.95
C ALA A 148 -10.74 6.66 2.79
N ALA A 149 -11.07 7.73 3.52
CA ALA A 149 -10.32 8.99 3.48
C ALA A 149 -8.88 8.83 4.00
N ILE A 150 -8.71 8.15 5.14
CA ILE A 150 -7.38 7.87 5.71
C ILE A 150 -6.58 6.95 4.79
N GLY A 151 -7.21 5.92 4.22
CA GLY A 151 -6.59 5.05 3.24
C GLY A 151 -6.12 5.82 2.00
N PHE A 152 -6.97 6.70 1.46
CA PHE A 152 -6.62 7.55 0.32
C PHE A 152 -5.42 8.44 0.60
N LEU A 153 -5.42 9.19 1.72
CA LEU A 153 -4.32 10.06 2.12
C LEU A 153 -3.03 9.29 2.41
N SER A 154 -3.16 8.14 3.07
CA SER A 154 -2.04 7.24 3.38
C SER A 154 -1.36 6.73 2.11
N PHE A 155 -2.14 6.31 1.13
CA PHE A 155 -1.59 5.79 -0.12
C PHE A 155 -1.17 6.89 -1.09
N ALA A 156 -1.67 8.12 -0.96
CA ALA A 156 -1.10 9.27 -1.65
C ALA A 156 0.35 9.51 -1.21
N LEU A 157 0.63 9.45 0.09
CA LEU A 157 1.99 9.52 0.61
C LEU A 157 2.87 8.37 0.08
N PHE A 158 2.38 7.14 0.06
CA PHE A 158 3.10 5.99 -0.47
C PHE A 158 3.34 6.10 -1.97
N GLY A 159 2.33 6.49 -2.73
CA GLY A 159 2.45 6.70 -4.17
C GLY A 159 3.53 7.72 -4.52
N PHE A 160 3.55 8.84 -3.81
CA PHE A 160 4.62 9.84 -3.92
C PHE A 160 5.98 9.25 -3.56
N GLY A 161 6.09 8.60 -2.41
CA GLY A 161 7.34 8.02 -1.90
C GLY A 161 7.94 6.94 -2.81
N LEU A 162 7.10 6.19 -3.53
CA LEU A 162 7.54 5.11 -4.44
C LEU A 162 7.76 5.56 -5.89
N SER A 163 7.26 6.73 -6.29
CA SER A 163 7.32 7.17 -7.69
C SER A 163 8.24 8.38 -7.89
N LEU A 164 7.81 9.54 -7.45
CA LEU A 164 8.48 10.81 -7.74
C LEU A 164 9.54 11.19 -6.71
N ALA A 165 9.31 10.89 -5.43
CA ALA A 165 10.19 11.29 -4.35
C ALA A 165 11.61 10.73 -4.47
N PRO A 166 11.84 9.45 -4.82
CA PRO A 166 13.19 8.89 -4.87
C PRO A 166 14.09 9.63 -5.87
N ARG A 167 13.55 9.88 -7.07
CA ARG A 167 14.31 10.61 -8.09
C ARG A 167 14.50 12.07 -7.72
N TYR A 168 13.45 12.72 -7.26
CA TYR A 168 13.52 14.13 -6.85
C TYR A 168 14.59 14.35 -5.76
N PHE A 169 14.61 13.52 -4.74
CA PHE A 169 15.58 13.64 -3.67
C PHE A 169 16.97 13.15 -4.07
N ALA A 170 17.07 12.14 -4.95
CA ALA A 170 18.35 11.73 -5.49
C ALA A 170 19.03 12.87 -6.26
N ASP A 171 18.33 13.52 -7.15
CA ASP A 171 18.83 14.66 -7.92
C ASP A 171 19.17 15.85 -6.99
N LEU A 172 18.33 16.12 -5.97
CA LEU A 172 18.51 17.23 -5.04
C LEU A 172 19.75 17.09 -4.13
N PHE A 173 20.01 15.86 -3.67
CA PHE A 173 21.11 15.55 -2.75
C PHE A 173 22.34 14.93 -3.45
N GLY A 174 22.33 14.81 -4.76
CA GLY A 174 23.42 14.20 -5.52
C GLY A 174 23.62 12.72 -5.24
N ILE A 175 22.56 11.98 -4.92
CA ILE A 175 22.61 10.55 -4.62
C ILE A 175 22.56 9.77 -5.94
N THR A 176 23.68 9.19 -6.35
CA THR A 176 23.78 8.42 -7.59
C THR A 176 23.62 6.91 -7.39
N SER A 177 23.77 6.44 -6.16
CA SER A 177 23.64 5.03 -5.83
C SER A 177 22.19 4.58 -5.87
N MET A 178 21.88 3.55 -6.69
CA MET A 178 20.54 2.94 -6.75
C MET A 178 20.09 2.40 -5.39
N LEU A 179 21.02 1.86 -4.60
CA LEU A 179 20.72 1.42 -3.23
C LEU A 179 20.34 2.60 -2.32
N GLY A 180 21.05 3.73 -2.44
CA GLY A 180 20.71 4.96 -1.71
C GLY A 180 19.32 5.47 -2.06
N ILE A 181 18.98 5.51 -3.35
CA ILE A 181 17.66 5.90 -3.84
C ILE A 181 16.57 4.95 -3.31
N GLY A 182 16.81 3.64 -3.41
CA GLY A 182 15.89 2.62 -2.89
C GLY A 182 15.70 2.70 -1.37
N THR A 183 16.76 3.00 -0.63
CA THR A 183 16.71 3.20 0.83
C THR A 183 15.87 4.42 1.19
N LEU A 184 16.07 5.55 0.50
CA LEU A 184 15.23 6.75 0.72
C LEU A 184 13.75 6.47 0.45
N ALA A 185 13.44 5.76 -0.62
CA ALA A 185 12.07 5.34 -0.93
C ALA A 185 11.48 4.43 0.18
N ALA A 186 12.30 3.57 0.78
CA ALA A 186 11.87 2.63 1.81
C ALA A 186 11.64 3.26 3.18
N LEU A 187 12.24 4.40 3.52
CA LEU A 187 12.20 4.99 4.87
C LEU A 187 10.77 5.15 5.40
N THR A 188 9.91 5.81 4.63
CA THR A 188 8.50 6.02 4.99
C THR A 188 7.74 4.70 5.13
N LEU A 189 8.01 3.74 4.23
CA LEU A 189 7.37 2.43 4.22
C LEU A 189 7.81 1.57 5.41
N MET A 190 9.11 1.60 5.74
CA MET A 190 9.66 0.88 6.89
C MET A 190 9.11 1.43 8.21
N ALA A 191 9.07 2.75 8.36
CA ALA A 191 8.49 3.39 9.54
C ALA A 191 6.99 3.08 9.68
N SER A 192 6.25 3.08 8.56
CA SER A 192 4.85 2.68 8.53
C SER A 192 4.66 1.21 8.92
N ALA A 193 5.44 0.31 8.35
CA ALA A 193 5.40 -1.11 8.66
C ALA A 193 5.70 -1.35 10.15
N ALA A 194 6.74 -0.71 10.69
CA ALA A 194 7.08 -0.78 12.10
C ALA A 194 5.94 -0.28 12.99
N ALA A 195 5.33 0.87 12.66
CA ALA A 195 4.20 1.42 13.40
C ALA A 195 2.95 0.50 13.33
N GLN A 196 2.70 -0.15 12.21
CA GLN A 196 1.61 -1.11 12.06
C GLN A 196 1.84 -2.40 12.86
N LEU A 197 3.08 -2.86 12.98
CA LEU A 197 3.42 -4.11 13.66
C LEU A 197 3.58 -3.94 15.18
N LEU A 198 4.30 -2.90 15.58
CA LEU A 198 4.68 -2.65 16.97
C LEU A 198 3.66 -1.77 17.70
N GLY A 199 2.90 -0.94 16.99
CA GLY A 199 1.96 -0.01 17.55
C GLY A 199 0.76 -0.70 18.20
N ARG A 200 0.13 -0.01 19.18
CA ARG A 200 -1.17 -0.37 19.72
C ARG A 200 -2.26 0.40 18.98
N SER A 201 -3.31 -0.29 18.54
CA SER A 201 -4.48 0.37 17.95
C SER A 201 -5.37 0.88 19.08
N HIS A 202 -5.48 2.19 19.19
CA HIS A 202 -6.39 2.85 20.11
C HIS A 202 -7.04 4.04 19.41
N ARG A 203 -8.36 4.14 19.44
CA ARG A 203 -9.12 5.23 18.79
C ARG A 203 -8.66 6.62 19.20
N GLY A 204 -8.12 6.76 20.44
CA GLY A 204 -7.51 7.99 20.93
C GLY A 204 -6.33 8.49 20.13
N LEU A 205 -5.55 7.58 19.53
CA LEU A 205 -4.34 7.89 18.78
C LEU A 205 -4.61 8.40 17.36
N LEU A 206 -5.81 8.18 16.82
CA LEU A 206 -6.08 8.50 15.41
C LEU A 206 -5.86 9.98 15.05
N PRO A 207 -6.37 10.99 15.80
CA PRO A 207 -6.08 12.39 15.50
C PRO A 207 -4.59 12.72 15.60
N VAL A 208 -3.92 12.19 16.62
CA VAL A 208 -2.47 12.40 16.81
C VAL A 208 -1.67 11.80 15.66
N ALA A 209 -2.00 10.58 15.24
CA ALA A 209 -1.35 9.92 14.11
C ALA A 209 -1.53 10.69 12.79
N LEU A 210 -2.71 11.26 12.56
CA LEU A 210 -2.97 12.12 11.38
C LEU A 210 -2.18 13.43 11.46
N MET A 211 -2.05 14.03 12.64
CA MET A 211 -1.21 15.22 12.84
C MET A 211 0.27 14.92 12.60
N VAL A 212 0.76 13.78 13.13
CA VAL A 212 2.14 13.32 12.91
C VAL A 212 2.41 13.07 11.42
N MET A 213 1.47 12.46 10.71
CA MET A 213 1.56 12.26 9.26
C MET A 213 1.58 13.61 8.52
N ALA A 214 0.68 14.54 8.87
CA ALA A 214 0.60 15.88 8.27
C ALA A 214 1.90 16.67 8.48
N THR A 215 2.42 16.67 9.71
CA THR A 215 3.71 17.32 10.02
C THR A 215 4.84 16.67 9.23
N GLY A 216 4.90 15.35 9.19
CA GLY A 216 5.94 14.62 8.46
C GLY A 216 5.97 14.96 6.97
N ILE A 217 4.82 15.01 6.28
CA ILE A 217 4.81 15.32 4.85
C ILE A 217 5.16 16.78 4.56
N VAL A 218 4.75 17.71 5.42
CA VAL A 218 5.17 19.12 5.31
C VAL A 218 6.69 19.24 5.51
N LEU A 219 7.24 18.56 6.50
CA LEU A 219 8.69 18.56 6.73
C LEU A 219 9.47 17.89 5.59
N ILE A 220 8.91 16.90 4.88
CA ILE A 220 9.52 16.36 3.66
C ILE A 220 9.66 17.45 2.59
N ALA A 221 8.62 18.26 2.37
CA ALA A 221 8.69 19.38 1.43
C ALA A 221 9.69 20.46 1.88
N VAL A 222 9.69 20.78 3.18
CA VAL A 222 10.67 21.74 3.77
C VAL A 222 12.09 21.20 3.63
N ALA A 223 12.33 19.91 3.87
CA ALA A 223 13.65 19.30 3.71
C ALA A 223 14.19 19.45 2.29
N GLY A 224 13.32 19.37 1.28
CA GLY A 224 13.66 19.66 -0.11
C GLY A 224 14.05 21.13 -0.32
N SER A 225 13.31 22.06 0.28
CA SER A 225 13.57 23.50 0.13
C SER A 225 14.87 23.94 0.81
N VAL A 226 15.14 23.43 2.02
CA VAL A 226 16.37 23.76 2.77
C VAL A 226 17.55 22.84 2.45
N ARG A 227 17.36 21.88 1.55
CA ARG A 227 18.35 20.89 1.13
C ARG A 227 19.01 20.15 2.30
N SER A 228 18.19 19.69 3.25
CA SER A 228 18.67 18.98 4.45
C SER A 228 18.31 17.49 4.41
N LEU A 229 19.29 16.63 4.13
CA LEU A 229 19.12 15.17 4.12
C LEU A 229 18.75 14.61 5.51
N PRO A 230 19.34 15.05 6.63
CA PRO A 230 18.91 14.60 7.96
C PRO A 230 17.44 14.94 8.24
N LEU A 231 16.98 16.12 7.84
CA LEU A 231 15.58 16.51 7.98
C LEU A 231 14.66 15.63 7.12
N LEU A 232 15.06 15.31 5.89
CA LEU A 232 14.33 14.40 5.02
C LEU A 232 14.17 13.02 5.64
N ILE A 233 15.24 12.47 6.21
CA ILE A 233 15.20 11.16 6.88
C ILE A 233 14.23 11.21 8.07
N ALA A 234 14.40 12.18 8.96
CA ALA A 234 13.54 12.33 10.14
C ALA A 234 12.06 12.54 9.76
N ALA A 235 11.81 13.40 8.77
CA ALA A 235 10.48 13.68 8.26
C ALA A 235 9.81 12.45 7.62
N SER A 236 10.57 11.65 6.86
CA SER A 236 10.10 10.40 6.23
C SER A 236 9.72 9.36 7.28
N LEU A 237 10.54 9.20 8.33
CA LEU A 237 10.24 8.31 9.44
C LEU A 237 8.99 8.78 10.20
N LEU A 238 8.88 10.08 10.46
CA LEU A 238 7.73 10.68 11.14
C LEU A 238 6.44 10.48 10.32
N ALA A 239 6.47 10.83 9.03
CA ALA A 239 5.34 10.66 8.12
C ALA A 239 4.88 9.19 8.06
N GLY A 240 5.83 8.26 7.95
CA GLY A 240 5.55 6.83 7.92
C GLY A 240 4.96 6.31 9.22
N ALA A 241 5.50 6.70 10.37
CA ALA A 241 4.96 6.29 11.67
C ALA A 241 3.54 6.80 11.89
N GLY A 242 3.27 8.07 11.55
CA GLY A 242 1.92 8.65 11.60
C GLY A 242 0.97 7.92 10.67
N GLN A 243 1.38 7.70 9.42
CA GLN A 243 0.60 7.00 8.41
C GLN A 243 0.26 5.56 8.85
N GLY A 244 1.24 4.78 9.29
CA GLY A 244 1.03 3.39 9.70
C GLY A 244 0.07 3.27 10.88
N THR A 245 0.19 4.15 11.86
CA THR A 245 -0.71 4.20 13.03
C THR A 245 -2.12 4.61 12.62
N ALA A 246 -2.28 5.64 11.78
CA ALA A 246 -3.58 6.11 11.32
C ALA A 246 -4.30 5.06 10.47
N PHE A 247 -3.58 4.47 9.51
CA PHE A 247 -4.11 3.46 8.61
C PHE A 247 -4.58 2.21 9.39
N ARG A 248 -3.73 1.66 10.25
CA ARG A 248 -4.08 0.51 11.08
C ARG A 248 -5.30 0.77 11.95
N THR A 249 -5.33 1.93 12.62
CA THR A 249 -6.45 2.28 13.52
C THR A 249 -7.76 2.40 12.75
N ALA A 250 -7.76 3.11 11.61
CA ALA A 250 -8.95 3.30 10.79
C ALA A 250 -9.48 1.98 10.19
N PHE A 251 -8.55 1.12 9.72
CA PHE A 251 -8.92 -0.19 9.19
C PHE A 251 -9.49 -1.12 10.26
N ASN A 252 -8.91 -1.11 11.45
CA ASN A 252 -9.41 -1.89 12.56
C ASN A 252 -10.80 -1.39 12.99
N ASP A 253 -11.01 -0.08 13.05
CA ASP A 253 -12.30 0.51 13.42
C ASP A 253 -13.42 0.13 12.42
N VAL A 254 -13.16 0.16 11.12
CA VAL A 254 -14.17 -0.26 10.13
C VAL A 254 -14.39 -1.77 10.15
N ALA A 255 -13.32 -2.54 10.35
CA ALA A 255 -13.42 -4.00 10.44
C ALA A 255 -14.29 -4.48 11.62
N LEU A 256 -14.20 -3.78 12.75
CA LEU A 256 -15.02 -4.08 13.94
C LEU A 256 -16.44 -3.53 13.85
N ALA A 257 -16.69 -2.52 13.02
CA ALA A 257 -18.01 -1.90 12.87
C ALA A 257 -18.92 -2.60 11.86
N VAL A 258 -18.39 -3.58 11.10
CA VAL A 258 -19.12 -4.23 10.02
C VAL A 258 -19.40 -5.68 10.37
N GLU A 259 -20.62 -6.13 10.06
CA GLU A 259 -21.01 -7.53 10.24
C GLU A 259 -20.10 -8.50 9.44
N PRO A 260 -19.83 -9.70 9.98
CA PRO A 260 -18.98 -10.71 9.31
C PRO A 260 -19.40 -11.03 7.88
N SER A 261 -20.70 -11.00 7.58
CA SER A 261 -21.28 -11.25 6.26
C SER A 261 -20.89 -10.19 5.21
N GLN A 262 -20.70 -8.94 5.62
CA GLN A 262 -20.38 -7.79 4.77
C GLN A 262 -18.90 -7.40 4.84
N HIS A 263 -18.14 -7.95 5.77
CA HIS A 263 -16.75 -7.57 6.06
C HIS A 263 -15.87 -7.57 4.80
N SER A 264 -15.86 -8.65 4.03
CA SER A 264 -15.04 -8.76 2.81
C SER A 264 -15.37 -7.67 1.78
N GLN A 265 -16.65 -7.37 1.61
CA GLN A 265 -17.12 -6.39 0.63
C GLN A 265 -16.73 -4.96 1.03
N VAL A 266 -16.92 -4.60 2.30
CA VAL A 266 -16.59 -3.27 2.82
C VAL A 266 -15.10 -3.04 2.76
N ILE A 267 -14.29 -3.98 3.23
CA ILE A 267 -12.83 -3.87 3.22
C ILE A 267 -12.32 -3.76 1.77
N SER A 268 -12.84 -4.56 0.83
CA SER A 268 -12.46 -4.45 -0.58
C SER A 268 -12.78 -3.07 -1.15
N THR A 269 -13.93 -2.48 -0.79
CA THR A 269 -14.30 -1.13 -1.25
C THR A 269 -13.36 -0.06 -0.67
N VAL A 270 -13.02 -0.17 0.62
CA VAL A 270 -12.02 0.72 1.24
C VAL A 270 -10.70 0.63 0.50
N TYR A 271 -10.25 -0.59 0.15
CA TYR A 271 -9.01 -0.77 -0.61
C TYR A 271 -9.07 -0.15 -2.01
N VAL A 272 -10.20 -0.21 -2.72
CA VAL A 272 -10.35 0.47 -4.02
C VAL A 272 -10.08 1.97 -3.87
N VAL A 273 -10.72 2.62 -2.89
CA VAL A 273 -10.49 4.05 -2.63
C VAL A 273 -9.04 4.31 -2.20
N THR A 274 -8.48 3.44 -1.38
CA THR A 274 -7.09 3.50 -0.93
C THR A 274 -6.11 3.45 -2.11
N TYR A 275 -6.27 2.50 -3.04
CA TYR A 275 -5.41 2.40 -4.23
C TYR A 275 -5.59 3.58 -5.20
N LEU A 276 -6.79 4.14 -5.32
CA LEU A 276 -6.97 5.40 -6.05
C LEU A 276 -6.16 6.54 -5.43
N GLY A 277 -6.00 6.53 -4.10
CA GLY A 277 -5.12 7.46 -3.39
C GLY A 277 -3.66 7.37 -3.84
N SER A 278 -3.14 6.18 -4.17
CA SER A 278 -1.77 6.05 -4.67
C SER A 278 -1.59 6.48 -6.13
N ALA A 279 -2.64 6.41 -6.94
CA ALA A 279 -2.55 6.70 -8.37
C ALA A 279 -2.94 8.16 -8.69
N VAL A 280 -4.14 8.59 -8.30
CA VAL A 280 -4.70 9.89 -8.73
C VAL A 280 -3.85 11.07 -8.25
N PRO A 281 -3.50 11.23 -6.96
CA PRO A 281 -2.71 12.36 -6.51
C PRO A 281 -1.32 12.42 -7.13
N VAL A 282 -0.70 11.26 -7.39
CA VAL A 282 0.63 11.18 -7.99
C VAL A 282 0.61 11.54 -9.48
N LEU A 283 -0.41 11.11 -10.22
CA LEU A 283 -0.61 11.54 -11.61
C LEU A 283 -0.85 13.05 -11.68
N CYS A 284 -1.70 13.60 -10.81
CA CYS A 284 -1.92 15.04 -10.71
C CYS A 284 -0.62 15.78 -10.36
N LEU A 285 0.16 15.25 -9.41
CA LEU A 285 1.46 15.81 -9.03
C LEU A 285 2.42 15.85 -10.23
N GLY A 286 2.50 14.76 -11.02
CA GLY A 286 3.33 14.71 -12.22
C GLY A 286 2.92 15.75 -13.28
N LEU A 287 1.62 15.91 -13.50
CA LEU A 287 1.10 16.94 -14.43
C LEU A 287 1.39 18.36 -13.92
N VAL A 288 1.14 18.65 -12.64
CA VAL A 288 1.41 19.95 -12.03
C VAL A 288 2.90 20.25 -12.03
N ALA A 289 3.75 19.25 -11.78
CA ALA A 289 5.22 19.40 -11.83
C ALA A 289 5.72 19.84 -13.22
N GLY A 290 5.04 19.43 -14.29
CA GLY A 290 5.33 19.89 -15.65
C GLY A 290 4.99 21.37 -15.88
N LEU A 291 4.08 21.95 -15.09
CA LEU A 291 3.63 23.35 -15.23
C LEU A 291 4.41 24.33 -14.33
N ILE A 292 4.63 23.96 -13.07
CA ILE A 292 5.21 24.86 -12.05
C ILE A 292 6.55 24.39 -11.50
N GLY A 293 7.08 23.30 -12.03
CA GLY A 293 8.30 22.66 -11.53
C GLY A 293 8.06 21.72 -10.34
N LEU A 294 8.94 20.74 -10.21
CA LEU A 294 8.77 19.64 -9.23
C LEU A 294 8.83 20.13 -7.77
N PRO A 295 9.73 21.06 -7.35
CA PRO A 295 9.77 21.55 -5.97
C PRO A 295 8.46 22.21 -5.53
N ALA A 296 7.91 23.11 -6.38
CA ALA A 296 6.64 23.77 -6.09
C ALA A 296 5.47 22.76 -6.05
N ALA A 297 5.43 21.82 -7.00
CA ALA A 297 4.41 20.80 -7.03
C ALA A 297 4.44 19.90 -5.78
N VAL A 298 5.63 19.52 -5.29
CA VAL A 298 5.80 18.78 -4.04
C VAL A 298 5.30 19.56 -2.83
N ALA A 299 5.55 20.87 -2.77
CA ALA A 299 5.05 21.73 -1.69
C ALA A 299 3.51 21.80 -1.70
N TRP A 300 2.90 21.98 -2.86
CA TRP A 300 1.44 21.93 -3.03
C TRP A 300 0.85 20.59 -2.63
N PHE A 301 1.45 19.50 -3.10
CA PHE A 301 1.03 18.15 -2.73
C PHE A 301 1.08 17.94 -1.21
N ALA A 302 2.19 18.32 -0.57
CA ALA A 302 2.32 18.22 0.88
C ALA A 302 1.26 19.03 1.62
N GLY A 303 0.97 20.26 1.17
CA GLY A 303 -0.07 21.12 1.71
C GLY A 303 -1.47 20.51 1.60
N ILE A 304 -1.82 19.95 0.44
CA ILE A 304 -3.13 19.31 0.20
C ILE A 304 -3.29 18.06 1.09
N ILE A 305 -2.28 17.20 1.15
CA ILE A 305 -2.33 15.99 1.99
C ILE A 305 -2.41 16.36 3.48
N ALA A 306 -1.62 17.35 3.92
CA ALA A 306 -1.65 17.83 5.30
C ALA A 306 -3.02 18.42 5.66
N ALA A 307 -3.61 19.25 4.79
CA ALA A 307 -4.95 19.78 4.97
C ALA A 307 -6.02 18.68 5.06
N GLY A 308 -5.91 17.65 4.21
CA GLY A 308 -6.76 16.47 4.27
C GLY A 308 -6.64 15.72 5.59
N CYS A 309 -5.42 15.51 6.09
CA CYS A 309 -5.18 14.89 7.41
C CYS A 309 -5.80 15.70 8.54
N LEU A 310 -5.63 17.03 8.52
CA LEU A 310 -6.22 17.94 9.49
C LEU A 310 -7.75 17.90 9.47
N ALA A 311 -8.35 17.94 8.29
CA ALA A 311 -9.81 17.87 8.13
C ALA A 311 -10.37 16.56 8.72
N VAL A 312 -9.72 15.42 8.45
CA VAL A 312 -10.12 14.14 9.03
C VAL A 312 -9.89 14.12 10.53
N ALA A 313 -8.77 14.65 11.05
CA ALA A 313 -8.49 14.71 12.48
C ALA A 313 -9.54 15.55 13.22
N ILE A 314 -9.91 16.73 12.69
CA ILE A 314 -10.97 17.57 13.23
C ILE A 314 -12.32 16.83 13.24
N SER A 315 -12.66 16.16 12.13
CA SER A 315 -13.89 15.35 12.04
C SER A 315 -13.93 14.24 13.10
N VAL A 316 -12.80 13.60 13.39
CA VAL A 316 -12.73 12.57 14.44
C VAL A 316 -12.94 13.18 15.83
N LEU A 317 -12.34 14.34 16.12
CA LEU A 317 -12.45 15.04 17.40
C LEU A 317 -13.87 15.58 17.63
N ALA A 318 -14.49 16.17 16.61
CA ALA A 318 -15.84 16.72 16.69
C ALA A 318 -16.90 15.65 17.06
N HIS A 319 -16.75 14.43 16.54
CA HIS A 319 -17.68 13.34 16.86
C HIS A 319 -17.39 12.61 18.19
N ARG A 320 -16.32 13.00 18.91
CA ARG A 320 -16.01 12.49 20.25
C ARG A 320 -16.58 13.34 21.38
N ARG A 321 -17.03 14.57 21.09
CA ARG A 321 -17.73 15.37 22.09
C ARG A 321 -19.04 14.65 22.40
N PRO A 322 -19.30 14.20 23.65
CA PRO A 322 -20.64 13.78 24.04
C PRO A 322 -21.56 14.96 23.74
N ALA A 323 -22.72 14.68 23.18
CA ALA A 323 -23.79 15.67 23.20
C ALA A 323 -23.88 16.11 24.66
N ALA A 324 -23.45 17.34 24.93
CA ALA A 324 -23.68 17.95 26.25
C ALA A 324 -25.16 17.93 26.44
N ALA A 325 -25.60 17.18 27.47
CA ALA A 325 -26.98 17.05 27.90
C ALA A 325 -27.58 18.36 28.28
#